data_a6524c077a487f8f13e4cd9e1262a511
#
_entry.id   a6524c077a487f8f13e4cd9e1262a511
#
_cell.length_a   1.000
_cell.length_b   1.000
_cell.length_c   1.000
_cell.angle_alpha   90.00
_cell.angle_beta   90.00
_cell.angle_gamma   90.00
#
_symmetry.space_group_name_H-M   'P 1'
#
loop_
_entity.id
_entity.type
_entity.pdbx_description
1 polymer ?
#
loop_
_entity_poly.entity_id
_entity_poly.type
_entity_poly.pdbx_seq_one_letter_code
_entity_poly.pdbx_strand_id
1 'polypeptide(L)'
;FSYLDIVFFSHWLQNDYLYDKRDGIKKTILQIMIAASHCEGSIVQTERLLVSYFLASGNFDEATEHDLQIQLKQGLFLNQIQIQPYLPYDIRLILFENAVISVLSDTTINNFEEIFLGRLAEKLEISDNDVTYSMVMIQNYILQNNKKLLYLHHKEGFEVLTKSFAQRFQVFFNKNSSKIIKEMSESKELLELLWKAKNEKLTDEEREKVKEQIIDVLKTIPSLTIFMIPGGSILLPILLKILPEELLMPSSFRNK
;
A
#
# COMPACT_ATOMS: atom_id res chain seq x y z
N PHE A 1 -9.79 6.57 -12.39
CA PHE A 1 -9.95 7.94 -11.84
C PHE A 1 -11.24 8.17 -11.00
N SER A 2 -12.18 7.23 -10.95
CA SER A 2 -13.45 7.41 -10.22
C SER A 2 -13.27 7.77 -8.74
N TYR A 3 -12.27 7.20 -8.06
CA TYR A 3 -11.97 7.57 -6.67
C TYR A 3 -11.50 9.03 -6.56
N LEU A 4 -10.65 9.47 -7.48
CA LEU A 4 -10.20 10.86 -7.54
C LEU A 4 -11.40 11.81 -7.76
N ASP A 5 -12.37 11.43 -8.60
CA ASP A 5 -13.58 12.21 -8.82
C ASP A 5 -14.43 12.36 -7.55
N ILE A 6 -14.50 11.33 -6.71
CA ILE A 6 -15.17 11.38 -5.40
C ILE A 6 -14.45 12.37 -4.46
N VAL A 7 -13.12 12.31 -4.41
CA VAL A 7 -12.32 13.23 -3.59
C VAL A 7 -12.50 14.67 -4.07
N PHE A 8 -12.47 14.93 -5.38
CA PHE A 8 -12.75 16.27 -5.92
C PHE A 8 -14.15 16.75 -5.61
N PHE A 9 -15.16 15.88 -5.66
CA PHE A 9 -16.52 16.22 -5.29
C PHE A 9 -16.63 16.58 -3.80
N SER A 10 -15.91 15.86 -2.92
CA SER A 10 -15.82 16.18 -1.50
C SER A 10 -15.22 17.57 -1.27
N HIS A 11 -14.13 17.91 -1.95
CA HIS A 11 -13.53 19.24 -1.88
C HIS A 11 -14.46 20.32 -2.45
N TRP A 12 -15.16 20.05 -3.54
CA TRP A 12 -16.15 20.97 -4.10
C TRP A 12 -17.27 21.30 -3.12
N LEU A 13 -17.77 20.30 -2.39
CA LEU A 13 -18.79 20.49 -1.35
C LEU A 13 -18.30 21.37 -0.19
N GLN A 14 -16.99 21.44 0.04
CA GLN A 14 -16.35 22.26 1.05
C GLN A 14 -15.95 23.66 0.53
N ASN A 15 -16.39 24.04 -0.66
CA ASN A 15 -16.02 25.28 -1.37
C ASN A 15 -14.52 25.38 -1.67
N ASP A 16 -13.87 24.26 -1.97
CA ASP A 16 -12.46 24.21 -2.33
C ASP A 16 -12.27 24.35 -3.85
N TYR A 17 -11.28 25.15 -4.27
CA TYR A 17 -11.00 25.47 -5.68
C TYR A 17 -10.32 24.32 -6.46
N LEU A 18 -10.28 23.11 -5.93
CA LEU A 18 -9.60 21.98 -6.57
C LEU A 18 -10.29 21.48 -7.82
N TYR A 19 -11.59 21.72 -7.97
CA TYR A 19 -12.34 21.18 -9.12
C TYR A 19 -11.76 21.66 -10.45
N ASP A 20 -11.39 22.94 -10.55
CA ASP A 20 -10.79 23.52 -11.76
C ASP A 20 -9.38 22.99 -12.06
N LYS A 21 -8.74 22.33 -11.08
CA LYS A 21 -7.39 21.76 -11.20
C LYS A 21 -7.41 20.26 -11.53
N ARG A 22 -8.59 19.65 -11.61
CA ARG A 22 -8.78 18.19 -11.73
C ARG A 22 -7.99 17.59 -12.89
N ASP A 23 -8.11 18.15 -14.09
CA ASP A 23 -7.45 17.61 -15.28
C ASP A 23 -5.92 17.75 -15.19
N GLY A 24 -5.45 18.85 -14.63
CA GLY A 24 -4.03 19.05 -14.31
C GLY A 24 -3.50 18.00 -13.31
N ILE A 25 -4.27 17.66 -12.30
CA ILE A 25 -3.90 16.64 -11.31
C ILE A 25 -3.92 15.24 -11.94
N LYS A 26 -4.90 14.92 -12.78
CA LYS A 26 -4.94 13.66 -13.57
C LYS A 26 -3.69 13.55 -14.47
N LYS A 27 -3.32 14.64 -15.17
CA LYS A 27 -2.09 14.69 -15.97
C LYS A 27 -0.86 14.43 -15.09
N THR A 28 -0.77 15.06 -13.93
CA THR A 28 0.34 14.86 -12.97
C THR A 28 0.41 13.41 -12.49
N ILE A 29 -0.71 12.75 -12.19
CA ILE A 29 -0.75 11.32 -11.84
C ILE A 29 -0.08 10.50 -12.94
N LEU A 30 -0.50 10.67 -14.20
CA LEU A 30 0.07 9.93 -15.32
C LEU A 30 1.55 10.22 -15.52
N GLN A 31 1.97 11.47 -15.39
CA GLN A 31 3.38 11.83 -15.47
C GLN A 31 4.22 11.17 -14.39
N ILE A 32 3.71 11.09 -13.16
CA ILE A 32 4.36 10.39 -12.05
C ILE A 32 4.44 8.88 -12.34
N MET A 33 3.35 8.26 -12.83
CA MET A 33 3.34 6.84 -13.20
C MET A 33 4.34 6.56 -14.33
N ILE A 34 4.40 7.41 -15.36
CA ILE A 34 5.38 7.31 -16.45
C ILE A 34 6.80 7.40 -15.91
N ALA A 35 7.08 8.37 -15.02
CA ALA A 35 8.41 8.55 -14.46
C ALA A 35 8.80 7.38 -13.54
N ALA A 36 7.86 6.82 -12.79
CA ALA A 36 8.06 5.61 -11.99
C ALA A 36 8.46 4.42 -12.88
N SER A 37 7.70 4.18 -13.95
CA SER A 37 7.94 3.07 -14.88
C SER A 37 9.23 3.22 -15.71
N HIS A 38 9.84 4.38 -15.77
CA HIS A 38 11.10 4.61 -16.49
C HIS A 38 12.32 4.81 -15.58
N CYS A 39 12.15 4.69 -14.26
CA CYS A 39 13.24 4.99 -13.33
C CYS A 39 14.46 4.05 -13.48
N GLU A 40 14.29 2.89 -14.09
CA GLU A 40 15.35 1.94 -14.47
C GLU A 40 15.92 2.15 -15.89
N GLY A 41 15.38 3.10 -16.63
CA GLY A 41 15.79 3.39 -18.01
C GLY A 41 14.96 2.71 -19.10
N SER A 42 14.16 1.68 -18.78
CA SER A 42 13.26 1.03 -19.74
C SER A 42 11.98 0.56 -19.07
N ILE A 43 10.84 0.86 -19.68
CA ILE A 43 9.54 0.43 -19.20
C ILE A 43 9.27 -1.03 -19.58
N VAL A 44 8.82 -1.86 -18.64
CA VAL A 44 8.38 -3.22 -18.92
C VAL A 44 6.94 -3.24 -19.43
N GLN A 45 6.53 -4.35 -20.07
CA GLN A 45 5.23 -4.41 -20.74
C GLN A 45 4.04 -4.27 -19.77
N THR A 46 4.14 -4.81 -18.55
CA THR A 46 3.09 -4.72 -17.54
C THR A 46 2.85 -3.28 -17.09
N GLU A 47 3.92 -2.53 -16.85
CA GLU A 47 3.86 -1.11 -16.51
C GLU A 47 3.28 -0.28 -17.65
N ARG A 48 3.74 -0.54 -18.88
CA ARG A 48 3.21 0.13 -20.07
C ARG A 48 1.71 -0.08 -20.22
N LEU A 49 1.22 -1.31 -20.01
CA LEU A 49 -0.20 -1.63 -20.07
C LEU A 49 -0.98 -0.90 -18.97
N LEU A 50 -0.45 -0.85 -17.75
CA LEU A 50 -1.07 -0.15 -16.63
C LEU A 50 -1.19 1.35 -16.93
N VAL A 51 -0.10 2.00 -17.33
CA VAL A 51 -0.10 3.44 -17.67
C VAL A 51 -1.04 3.71 -18.84
N SER A 52 -1.04 2.86 -19.89
CA SER A 52 -1.94 3.00 -21.03
C SER A 52 -3.41 2.87 -20.63
N TYR A 53 -3.75 1.99 -19.68
CA TYR A 53 -5.10 1.87 -19.14
C TYR A 53 -5.53 3.15 -18.41
N PHE A 54 -4.66 3.71 -17.59
CA PHE A 54 -4.94 4.99 -16.90
C PHE A 54 -5.08 6.14 -17.91
N LEU A 55 -4.23 6.18 -18.95
CA LEU A 55 -4.31 7.18 -20.00
C LEU A 55 -5.67 7.12 -20.73
N ALA A 56 -6.09 5.93 -21.16
CA ALA A 56 -7.37 5.73 -21.82
C ALA A 56 -8.58 6.08 -20.95
N SER A 57 -8.47 5.89 -19.62
CA SER A 57 -9.54 6.21 -18.67
C SER A 57 -9.55 7.68 -18.21
N GLY A 58 -8.53 8.46 -18.58
CA GLY A 58 -8.33 9.83 -18.12
C GLY A 58 -9.30 10.85 -18.74
N ASN A 59 -9.85 10.54 -19.93
CA ASN A 59 -10.71 11.43 -20.71
C ASN A 59 -10.06 12.81 -20.92
N PHE A 60 -8.83 12.80 -21.45
CA PHE A 60 -8.05 14.00 -21.77
C PHE A 60 -8.45 14.57 -23.14
N ASP A 61 -8.16 15.85 -23.36
CA ASP A 61 -8.17 16.43 -24.69
C ASP A 61 -7.07 15.83 -25.57
N GLU A 62 -7.24 15.91 -26.89
CA GLU A 62 -6.33 15.29 -27.87
C GLU A 62 -4.87 15.76 -27.71
N ALA A 63 -4.66 17.02 -27.39
CA ALA A 63 -3.30 17.58 -27.25
C ALA A 63 -2.61 17.02 -26.01
N THR A 64 -3.32 16.96 -24.89
CA THR A 64 -2.81 16.39 -23.62
C THR A 64 -2.57 14.88 -23.77
N GLU A 65 -3.48 14.16 -24.42
CA GLU A 65 -3.32 12.72 -24.65
C GLU A 65 -2.09 12.44 -25.53
N HIS A 66 -1.92 13.19 -26.61
CA HIS A 66 -0.76 13.06 -27.49
C HIS A 66 0.56 13.35 -26.77
N ASP A 67 0.63 14.40 -25.95
CA ASP A 67 1.80 14.74 -25.13
C ASP A 67 2.16 13.60 -24.17
N LEU A 68 1.17 13.05 -23.45
CA LEU A 68 1.36 11.93 -22.53
C LEU A 68 1.79 10.65 -23.24
N GLN A 69 1.30 10.39 -24.46
CA GLN A 69 1.74 9.25 -25.28
C GLN A 69 3.22 9.40 -25.72
N ILE A 70 3.67 10.62 -26.02
CA ILE A 70 5.08 10.90 -26.31
C ILE A 70 5.92 10.66 -25.05
N GLN A 71 5.49 11.19 -23.89
CA GLN A 71 6.18 11.00 -22.62
C GLN A 71 6.27 9.51 -22.23
N LEU A 72 5.21 8.73 -22.49
CA LEU A 72 5.22 7.28 -22.24
C LEU A 72 6.24 6.53 -23.12
N LYS A 73 6.51 7.01 -24.32
CA LYS A 73 7.51 6.40 -25.24
C LYS A 73 8.94 6.82 -24.91
N GLN A 74 9.14 8.08 -24.54
CA GLN A 74 10.47 8.67 -24.33
C GLN A 74 10.97 8.57 -22.89
N GLY A 75 10.05 8.36 -21.94
CA GLY A 75 10.31 8.49 -20.52
C GLY A 75 10.18 9.94 -20.03
N LEU A 76 10.08 10.09 -18.72
CA LEU A 76 9.97 11.37 -18.05
C LEU A 76 10.74 11.30 -16.73
N PHE A 77 11.54 12.33 -16.40
CA PHE A 77 12.21 12.41 -15.11
C PHE A 77 11.36 13.16 -14.08
N LEU A 78 11.48 12.76 -12.81
CA LEU A 78 10.73 13.37 -11.70
C LEU A 78 10.93 14.88 -11.59
N ASN A 79 12.12 15.40 -11.92
CA ASN A 79 12.40 16.84 -11.89
C ASN A 79 11.70 17.64 -13.00
N GLN A 80 11.24 16.98 -14.06
CA GLN A 80 10.49 17.60 -15.16
C GLN A 80 8.99 17.72 -14.84
N ILE A 81 8.51 17.00 -13.81
CA ILE A 81 7.11 17.02 -13.42
C ILE A 81 6.84 18.25 -12.55
N GLN A 82 5.95 19.10 -13.03
CA GLN A 82 5.48 20.26 -12.27
C GLN A 82 4.31 19.86 -11.39
N ILE A 83 4.55 19.74 -10.09
CA ILE A 83 3.50 19.51 -9.11
C ILE A 83 2.92 20.87 -8.72
N GLN A 84 1.59 20.98 -8.76
CA GLN A 84 0.92 22.22 -8.39
C GLN A 84 1.21 22.55 -6.92
N PRO A 85 1.50 23.82 -6.60
CA PRO A 85 1.70 24.24 -5.22
C PRO A 85 0.39 24.15 -4.43
N TYR A 86 0.51 23.99 -3.11
CA TYR A 86 -0.62 24.02 -2.17
C TYR A 86 -1.69 22.92 -2.43
N LEU A 87 -1.28 21.75 -2.92
CA LEU A 87 -2.20 20.61 -2.99
C LEU A 87 -2.55 20.14 -1.56
N PRO A 88 -3.83 19.82 -1.29
CA PRO A 88 -4.24 19.15 -0.08
C PRO A 88 -3.46 17.86 0.15
N TYR A 89 -3.31 17.48 1.42
CA TYR A 89 -2.49 16.33 1.79
C TYR A 89 -3.01 15.01 1.20
N ASP A 90 -4.32 14.81 1.16
CA ASP A 90 -4.97 13.64 0.56
C ASP A 90 -4.70 13.53 -0.95
N ILE A 91 -4.67 14.67 -1.68
CA ILE A 91 -4.29 14.69 -3.10
C ILE A 91 -2.80 14.34 -3.27
N ARG A 92 -1.92 14.88 -2.43
CA ARG A 92 -0.49 14.54 -2.46
C ARG A 92 -0.28 13.04 -2.20
N LEU A 93 -1.03 12.48 -1.27
CA LEU A 93 -1.00 11.05 -0.96
C LEU A 93 -1.48 10.20 -2.15
N ILE A 94 -2.57 10.60 -2.83
CA ILE A 94 -3.04 9.95 -4.06
C ILE A 94 -1.97 9.97 -5.15
N LEU A 95 -1.25 11.09 -5.34
CA LEU A 95 -0.16 11.16 -6.29
C LEU A 95 0.93 10.13 -5.98
N PHE A 96 1.31 10.01 -4.71
CA PHE A 96 2.30 9.05 -4.25
C PHE A 96 1.83 7.59 -4.40
N GLU A 97 0.60 7.30 -4.02
CA GLU A 97 0.01 5.96 -4.09
C GLU A 97 -0.10 5.43 -5.52
N ASN A 98 -0.37 6.32 -6.50
CA ASN A 98 -0.34 5.92 -7.91
C ASN A 98 1.07 5.57 -8.41
N ALA A 99 2.11 6.23 -7.89
CA ALA A 99 3.49 5.81 -8.14
C ALA A 99 3.79 4.41 -7.56
N VAL A 100 3.35 4.16 -6.33
CA VAL A 100 3.49 2.85 -5.66
C VAL A 100 2.77 1.75 -6.46
N ILE A 101 1.56 2.02 -6.98
CA ILE A 101 0.82 1.08 -7.83
C ILE A 101 1.59 0.79 -9.12
N SER A 102 2.20 1.82 -9.72
CA SER A 102 3.00 1.65 -10.95
C SER A 102 4.22 0.78 -10.71
N VAL A 103 5.00 1.08 -9.67
CA VAL A 103 6.19 0.33 -9.27
C VAL A 103 5.85 -1.12 -8.90
N LEU A 104 4.72 -1.37 -8.23
CA LEU A 104 4.28 -2.72 -7.84
C LEU A 104 3.59 -3.50 -8.96
N SER A 105 3.52 -2.97 -10.16
CA SER A 105 2.85 -3.64 -11.29
C SER A 105 3.56 -4.92 -11.74
N ASP A 106 4.86 -5.04 -11.50
CA ASP A 106 5.67 -6.24 -11.75
C ASP A 106 5.94 -7.07 -10.48
N THR A 107 5.36 -6.67 -9.33
CA THR A 107 5.44 -7.32 -8.02
C THR A 107 6.77 -7.21 -7.29
N THR A 108 7.77 -6.58 -7.86
CA THR A 108 9.09 -6.37 -7.24
C THR A 108 9.36 -4.88 -7.09
N ILE A 109 10.11 -4.50 -6.08
CA ILE A 109 10.62 -3.13 -5.92
C ILE A 109 12.13 -3.23 -5.86
N ASN A 110 12.80 -2.64 -6.82
CA ASN A 110 14.24 -2.59 -6.87
C ASN A 110 14.80 -1.27 -6.28
N ASN A 111 16.12 -1.14 -6.23
CA ASN A 111 16.77 0.01 -5.62
C ASN A 111 16.46 1.34 -6.34
N PHE A 112 16.28 1.34 -7.66
CA PHE A 112 15.96 2.57 -8.42
C PHE A 112 14.56 3.06 -8.10
N GLU A 113 13.62 2.14 -7.98
CA GLU A 113 12.23 2.42 -7.60
C GLU A 113 12.13 2.88 -6.15
N GLU A 114 12.88 2.28 -5.22
CA GLU A 114 12.93 2.79 -3.83
C GLU A 114 13.46 4.23 -3.76
N ILE A 115 14.53 4.52 -4.50
CA ILE A 115 15.09 5.88 -4.58
C ILE A 115 14.08 6.84 -5.23
N PHE A 116 13.39 6.42 -6.29
CA PHE A 116 12.37 7.21 -6.94
C PHE A 116 11.23 7.54 -5.98
N LEU A 117 10.68 6.55 -5.29
CA LEU A 117 9.60 6.73 -4.32
C LEU A 117 10.01 7.63 -3.15
N GLY A 118 11.24 7.48 -2.65
CA GLY A 118 11.79 8.36 -1.61
C GLY A 118 11.85 9.83 -2.05
N ARG A 119 12.39 10.09 -3.24
CA ARG A 119 12.46 11.45 -3.82
C ARG A 119 11.07 12.03 -4.12
N LEU A 120 10.13 11.20 -4.56
CA LEU A 120 8.76 11.63 -4.79
C LEU A 120 8.07 11.99 -3.46
N ALA A 121 8.26 11.19 -2.41
CA ALA A 121 7.72 11.46 -1.08
C ALA A 121 8.24 12.79 -0.52
N GLU A 122 9.56 13.05 -0.63
CA GLU A 122 10.16 14.35 -0.28
C GLU A 122 9.54 15.50 -1.07
N LYS A 123 9.42 15.36 -2.40
CA LYS A 123 8.83 16.37 -3.28
C LYS A 123 7.35 16.65 -2.97
N LEU A 124 6.62 15.63 -2.50
CA LEU A 124 5.21 15.72 -2.11
C LEU A 124 5.03 16.06 -0.62
N GLU A 125 6.12 16.23 0.14
CA GLU A 125 6.10 16.47 1.60
C GLU A 125 5.27 15.42 2.36
N ILE A 126 5.44 14.14 2.02
CA ILE A 126 4.76 13.02 2.66
C ILE A 126 5.67 12.48 3.77
N SER A 127 5.10 12.23 4.95
CA SER A 127 5.86 11.69 6.08
C SER A 127 6.29 10.24 5.86
N ASP A 128 7.44 9.83 6.43
CA ASP A 128 7.93 8.45 6.36
C ASP A 128 6.90 7.42 6.87
N ASN A 129 6.06 7.83 7.84
CA ASN A 129 5.01 6.97 8.36
C ASN A 129 3.93 6.72 7.29
N ASP A 130 3.52 7.77 6.57
CA ASP A 130 2.51 7.65 5.52
C ASP A 130 3.06 6.94 4.28
N VAL A 131 4.34 7.15 3.95
CA VAL A 131 5.05 6.35 2.92
C VAL A 131 4.96 4.86 3.26
N THR A 132 5.38 4.49 4.48
CA THR A 132 5.35 3.10 4.94
C THR A 132 3.92 2.55 4.94
N TYR A 133 2.97 3.35 5.38
CA TYR A 133 1.55 3.00 5.44
C TYR A 133 0.98 2.73 4.05
N SER A 134 1.14 3.65 3.09
CA SER A 134 0.67 3.48 1.71
C SER A 134 1.30 2.26 1.03
N MET A 135 2.61 2.06 1.21
CA MET A 135 3.30 0.88 0.68
C MET A 135 2.71 -0.43 1.19
N VAL A 136 2.53 -0.54 2.51
CA VAL A 136 1.97 -1.74 3.14
C VAL A 136 0.52 -1.97 2.70
N MET A 137 -0.27 -0.90 2.60
CA MET A 137 -1.66 -0.95 2.19
C MET A 137 -1.82 -1.51 0.78
N ILE A 138 -1.09 -0.95 -0.16
CA ILE A 138 -1.17 -1.33 -1.56
C ILE A 138 -0.65 -2.76 -1.75
N GLN A 139 0.47 -3.11 -1.11
CA GLN A 139 0.98 -4.48 -1.14
C GLN A 139 -0.03 -5.49 -0.58
N ASN A 140 -0.66 -5.18 0.56
CA ASN A 140 -1.70 -6.03 1.14
C ASN A 140 -2.88 -6.22 0.18
N TYR A 141 -3.37 -5.13 -0.43
CA TYR A 141 -4.45 -5.19 -1.41
C TYR A 141 -4.09 -6.08 -2.62
N ILE A 142 -2.89 -5.93 -3.16
CA ILE A 142 -2.38 -6.73 -4.28
C ILE A 142 -2.32 -8.21 -3.88
N LEU A 143 -1.74 -8.53 -2.73
CA LEU A 143 -1.63 -9.91 -2.24
C LEU A 143 -2.99 -10.60 -2.08
N GLN A 144 -4.00 -9.87 -1.61
CA GLN A 144 -5.36 -10.40 -1.41
C GLN A 144 -6.14 -10.58 -2.72
N ASN A 145 -5.89 -9.71 -3.69
CA ASN A 145 -6.62 -9.69 -4.95
C ASN A 145 -5.81 -10.23 -6.14
N ASN A 146 -4.69 -10.90 -5.90
CA ASN A 146 -3.77 -11.38 -6.93
C ASN A 146 -4.47 -12.18 -8.06
N LYS A 147 -5.48 -12.99 -7.73
CA LYS A 147 -6.26 -13.76 -8.70
C LYS A 147 -7.16 -12.90 -9.60
N LYS A 148 -7.52 -11.68 -9.16
CA LYS A 148 -8.37 -10.74 -9.89
C LYS A 148 -7.56 -9.72 -10.70
N LEU A 149 -6.31 -9.51 -10.33
CA LEU A 149 -5.42 -8.55 -10.96
C LEU A 149 -4.65 -9.24 -12.09
N LEU A 150 -5.23 -9.26 -13.28
CA LEU A 150 -4.73 -9.98 -14.46
C LEU A 150 -3.28 -9.68 -14.85
N TYR A 151 -2.78 -8.50 -14.49
CA TYR A 151 -1.42 -8.07 -14.78
C TYR A 151 -0.36 -8.54 -13.75
N LEU A 152 -0.78 -9.24 -12.66
CA LEU A 152 0.09 -9.68 -11.57
C LEU A 152 0.28 -11.21 -11.50
N HIS A 153 0.10 -11.93 -12.58
CA HIS A 153 0.07 -13.41 -12.59
C HIS A 153 1.42 -14.14 -12.48
N HIS A 154 2.52 -13.47 -12.10
CA HIS A 154 3.81 -14.14 -11.92
C HIS A 154 3.96 -14.74 -10.51
N LYS A 155 4.06 -16.09 -10.43
CA LYS A 155 4.23 -16.81 -9.15
C LYS A 155 5.47 -16.37 -8.35
N GLU A 156 6.58 -16.13 -9.01
CA GLU A 156 7.82 -15.69 -8.37
C GLU A 156 7.68 -14.30 -7.74
N GLY A 157 6.97 -13.38 -8.41
CA GLY A 157 6.67 -12.06 -7.87
C GLY A 157 5.82 -12.09 -6.60
N PHE A 158 4.88 -13.04 -6.49
CA PHE A 158 4.04 -13.16 -5.30
C PHE A 158 4.83 -13.50 -4.04
N GLU A 159 5.84 -14.37 -4.13
CA GLU A 159 6.71 -14.72 -3.00
C GLU A 159 7.57 -13.53 -2.57
N VAL A 160 8.15 -12.81 -3.53
CA VAL A 160 8.95 -11.60 -3.28
C VAL A 160 8.08 -10.52 -2.65
N LEU A 161 6.88 -10.29 -3.19
CA LEU A 161 5.94 -9.31 -2.66
C LEU A 161 5.52 -9.66 -1.22
N THR A 162 5.24 -10.94 -0.94
CA THR A 162 4.90 -11.41 0.41
C THR A 162 6.04 -11.17 1.39
N LYS A 163 7.28 -11.40 0.97
CA LYS A 163 8.47 -11.17 1.80
C LYS A 163 8.67 -9.67 2.08
N SER A 164 8.57 -8.85 1.06
CA SER A 164 8.68 -7.38 1.17
C SER A 164 7.57 -6.81 2.06
N PHE A 165 6.33 -7.27 1.87
CA PHE A 165 5.20 -6.91 2.74
C PHE A 165 5.48 -7.28 4.20
N ALA A 166 5.96 -8.51 4.47
CA ALA A 166 6.28 -8.95 5.82
C ALA A 166 7.33 -8.08 6.49
N GLN A 167 8.38 -7.68 5.77
CA GLN A 167 9.43 -6.80 6.28
C GLN A 167 8.90 -5.40 6.62
N ARG A 168 8.12 -4.79 5.73
CA ARG A 168 7.51 -3.46 5.94
C ARG A 168 6.50 -3.50 7.08
N PHE A 169 5.67 -4.54 7.11
CA PHE A 169 4.73 -4.76 8.20
C PHE A 169 5.45 -4.91 9.55
N GLN A 170 6.59 -5.60 9.58
CA GLN A 170 7.40 -5.73 10.80
C GLN A 170 7.91 -4.38 11.31
N VAL A 171 8.42 -3.53 10.42
CA VAL A 171 8.85 -2.17 10.79
C VAL A 171 7.68 -1.37 11.37
N PHE A 172 6.52 -1.44 10.72
CA PHE A 172 5.32 -0.75 11.17
C PHE A 172 4.79 -1.31 12.50
N PHE A 173 4.78 -2.63 12.65
CA PHE A 173 4.43 -3.31 13.91
C PHE A 173 5.35 -2.87 15.05
N ASN A 174 6.66 -2.85 14.82
CA ASN A 174 7.64 -2.47 15.85
C ASN A 174 7.43 -1.03 16.33
N LYS A 175 7.08 -0.10 15.45
CA LYS A 175 6.75 1.30 15.83
C LYS A 175 5.52 1.41 16.74
N ASN A 176 4.58 0.45 16.65
CA ASN A 176 3.34 0.42 17.42
C ASN A 176 3.29 -0.72 18.45
N SER A 177 4.39 -1.44 18.63
CA SER A 177 4.44 -2.70 19.38
C SER A 177 3.89 -2.61 20.79
N SER A 178 4.23 -1.55 21.55
CA SER A 178 3.74 -1.36 22.91
C SER A 178 2.22 -1.30 23.01
N LYS A 179 1.56 -0.64 22.06
CA LYS A 179 0.10 -0.56 22.01
C LYS A 179 -0.51 -1.89 21.60
N ILE A 180 0.02 -2.52 20.55
CA ILE A 180 -0.46 -3.81 20.04
C ILE A 180 -0.33 -4.88 21.12
N ILE A 181 0.83 -4.98 21.77
CA ILE A 181 1.10 -5.95 22.82
C ILE A 181 0.16 -5.73 24.02
N LYS A 182 -0.08 -4.48 24.41
CA LYS A 182 -1.02 -4.16 25.49
C LYS A 182 -2.42 -4.67 25.15
N GLU A 183 -2.97 -4.28 24.02
CA GLU A 183 -4.32 -4.69 23.58
C GLU A 183 -4.43 -6.22 23.45
N MET A 184 -3.44 -6.87 22.83
CA MET A 184 -3.43 -8.34 22.70
C MET A 184 -3.34 -9.03 24.07
N SER A 185 -2.62 -8.46 25.04
CA SER A 185 -2.49 -9.06 26.38
C SER A 185 -3.78 -9.02 27.21
N GLU A 186 -4.75 -8.19 26.82
CA GLU A 186 -6.06 -8.11 27.47
C GLU A 186 -6.97 -9.30 27.08
N SER A 187 -6.71 -9.98 25.94
CA SER A 187 -7.44 -11.16 25.52
C SER A 187 -6.65 -12.45 25.79
N LYS A 188 -6.98 -13.16 26.87
CA LYS A 188 -6.39 -14.46 27.19
C LYS A 188 -6.66 -15.51 26.10
N GLU A 189 -7.88 -15.50 25.57
CA GLU A 189 -8.28 -16.42 24.49
C GLU A 189 -7.42 -16.22 23.25
N LEU A 190 -7.16 -14.97 22.83
CA LEU A 190 -6.30 -14.68 21.70
C LEU A 190 -4.88 -15.21 21.93
N LEU A 191 -4.31 -14.99 23.12
CA LEU A 191 -2.97 -15.48 23.43
C LEU A 191 -2.88 -17.01 23.42
N GLU A 192 -3.88 -17.70 23.95
CA GLU A 192 -3.95 -19.16 23.94
C GLU A 192 -4.04 -19.71 22.50
N LEU A 193 -4.89 -19.09 21.66
CA LEU A 193 -5.04 -19.48 20.25
C LEU A 193 -3.77 -19.17 19.43
N LEU A 194 -3.08 -18.06 19.69
CA LEU A 194 -1.82 -17.75 19.04
C LEU A 194 -0.70 -18.71 19.47
N TRP A 195 -0.65 -19.09 20.75
CA TRP A 195 0.26 -20.12 21.23
C TRP A 195 -0.01 -21.47 20.55
N LYS A 196 -1.28 -21.87 20.46
CA LYS A 196 -1.69 -23.07 19.75
C LYS A 196 -1.30 -22.99 18.26
N ALA A 197 -1.53 -21.87 17.59
CA ALA A 197 -1.16 -21.66 16.18
C ALA A 197 0.34 -21.80 15.90
N LYS A 198 1.19 -21.51 16.90
CA LYS A 198 2.64 -21.66 16.78
C LYS A 198 3.07 -23.13 16.82
N ASN A 199 2.38 -23.95 17.60
CA ASN A 199 2.78 -25.33 17.90
C ASN A 199 1.93 -26.37 17.16
N GLU A 200 0.69 -26.04 16.79
CA GLU A 200 -0.30 -26.94 16.23
C GLU A 200 -1.09 -26.25 15.10
N LYS A 201 -1.81 -27.06 14.31
CA LYS A 201 -2.75 -26.52 13.33
C LYS A 201 -4.04 -26.10 14.01
N LEU A 202 -4.45 -24.85 13.80
CA LEU A 202 -5.76 -24.38 14.20
C LEU A 202 -6.86 -25.00 13.33
N THR A 203 -8.02 -25.27 13.93
CA THR A 203 -9.25 -25.56 13.20
C THR A 203 -9.71 -24.31 12.42
N ASP A 204 -10.62 -24.47 11.47
CA ASP A 204 -11.12 -23.34 10.69
C ASP A 204 -11.88 -22.34 11.58
N GLU A 205 -12.62 -22.83 12.58
CA GLU A 205 -13.33 -22.00 13.58
C GLU A 205 -12.34 -21.19 14.45
N GLU A 206 -11.28 -21.85 14.94
CA GLU A 206 -10.23 -21.18 15.74
C GLU A 206 -9.49 -20.15 14.91
N ARG A 207 -9.25 -20.43 13.63
CA ARG A 207 -8.59 -19.47 12.71
C ARG A 207 -9.44 -18.22 12.48
N GLU A 208 -10.75 -18.38 12.28
CA GLU A 208 -11.66 -17.23 12.17
C GLU A 208 -11.72 -16.43 13.47
N LYS A 209 -11.79 -17.09 14.64
CA LYS A 209 -11.73 -16.39 15.94
C LYS A 209 -10.43 -15.59 16.12
N VAL A 210 -9.29 -16.18 15.81
CA VAL A 210 -7.99 -15.46 15.85
C VAL A 210 -8.02 -14.23 14.95
N LYS A 211 -8.53 -14.40 13.73
CA LYS A 211 -8.64 -13.32 12.76
C LYS A 211 -9.54 -12.18 13.28
N GLU A 212 -10.72 -12.50 13.79
CA GLU A 212 -11.66 -11.52 14.38
C GLU A 212 -11.02 -10.74 15.53
N GLN A 213 -10.39 -11.44 16.47
CA GLN A 213 -9.76 -10.81 17.62
C GLN A 213 -8.53 -9.98 17.24
N ILE A 214 -7.73 -10.41 16.27
CA ILE A 214 -6.63 -9.59 15.71
C ILE A 214 -7.20 -8.33 15.07
N ILE A 215 -8.27 -8.45 14.28
CA ILE A 215 -8.94 -7.30 13.67
C ILE A 215 -9.42 -6.33 14.77
N ASP A 216 -9.97 -6.80 15.85
CA ASP A 216 -10.43 -5.95 16.94
C ASP A 216 -9.27 -5.22 17.65
N VAL A 217 -8.15 -5.90 17.90
CA VAL A 217 -6.93 -5.25 18.37
C VAL A 217 -6.43 -4.19 17.39
N LEU A 218 -6.45 -4.48 16.09
CA LEU A 218 -6.02 -3.51 15.08
C LEU A 218 -6.93 -2.28 14.99
N LYS A 219 -8.24 -2.43 15.27
CA LYS A 219 -9.20 -1.32 15.32
C LYS A 219 -8.89 -0.30 16.42
N THR A 220 -8.29 -0.72 17.52
CA THR A 220 -7.94 0.19 18.61
C THR A 220 -6.81 1.16 18.23
N ILE A 221 -6.08 0.85 17.17
CA ILE A 221 -4.96 1.64 16.68
C ILE A 221 -5.33 2.19 15.29
N PRO A 222 -5.67 3.48 15.16
CA PRO A 222 -6.16 4.06 13.91
C PRO A 222 -5.27 3.78 12.69
N SER A 223 -3.95 3.82 12.89
CA SER A 223 -2.97 3.51 11.84
C SER A 223 -2.92 2.04 11.40
N LEU A 224 -3.60 1.14 12.14
CA LEU A 224 -3.67 -0.29 11.84
C LEU A 224 -5.03 -0.74 11.29
N THR A 225 -6.04 0.12 11.27
CA THR A 225 -7.38 -0.21 10.76
C THR A 225 -7.38 -0.69 9.31
N ILE A 226 -6.34 -0.34 8.57
CA ILE A 226 -6.16 -0.73 7.18
C ILE A 226 -5.93 -2.23 6.99
N PHE A 227 -5.39 -2.92 8.01
CA PHE A 227 -5.19 -4.36 7.97
C PHE A 227 -6.49 -5.15 8.15
N MET A 228 -7.61 -4.45 8.40
CA MET A 228 -8.96 -5.04 8.48
C MET A 228 -9.54 -5.42 7.11
N ILE A 229 -8.90 -5.05 6.00
CA ILE A 229 -9.33 -5.44 4.67
C ILE A 229 -9.31 -6.97 4.56
N PRO A 230 -10.34 -7.61 3.97
CA PRO A 230 -10.51 -9.06 3.99
C PRO A 230 -9.30 -9.80 3.41
N GLY A 231 -8.61 -10.61 4.21
CA GLY A 231 -7.42 -11.37 3.79
C GLY A 231 -6.53 -11.85 4.94
N GLY A 232 -7.04 -11.94 6.16
CA GLY A 232 -6.31 -12.33 7.36
C GLY A 232 -5.46 -13.61 7.30
N SER A 233 -5.53 -14.38 6.20
CA SER A 233 -4.71 -15.58 5.99
C SER A 233 -3.20 -15.29 5.89
N ILE A 234 -2.81 -14.09 5.44
CA ILE A 234 -1.40 -13.71 5.31
C ILE A 234 -0.90 -13.06 6.61
N LEU A 235 -1.77 -12.37 7.33
CA LEU A 235 -1.40 -11.61 8.52
C LEU A 235 -0.99 -12.52 9.69
N LEU A 236 -1.72 -13.60 9.92
CA LEU A 236 -1.47 -14.52 11.03
C LEU A 236 -0.06 -15.15 10.99
N PRO A 237 0.43 -15.74 9.87
CA PRO A 237 1.80 -16.23 9.80
C PRO A 237 2.86 -15.16 10.05
N ILE A 238 2.60 -13.92 9.63
CA ILE A 238 3.53 -12.80 9.84
C ILE A 238 3.54 -12.41 11.32
N LEU A 239 2.37 -12.27 11.94
CA LEU A 239 2.26 -11.95 13.36
C LEU A 239 2.94 -12.99 14.24
N LEU A 240 2.76 -14.29 13.97
CA LEU A 240 3.41 -15.37 14.71
C LEU A 240 4.95 -15.33 14.63
N LYS A 241 5.52 -14.74 13.57
CA LYS A 241 6.97 -14.54 13.44
C LYS A 241 7.49 -13.30 14.18
N ILE A 242 6.64 -12.29 14.33
CA ILE A 242 7.03 -10.97 14.84
C ILE A 242 6.77 -10.85 16.34
N LEU A 243 5.74 -11.54 16.84
CA LEU A 243 5.37 -11.48 18.25
C LEU A 243 6.45 -12.10 19.15
N PRO A 244 6.83 -11.44 20.23
CA PRO A 244 7.74 -12.00 21.23
C PRO A 244 7.21 -13.32 21.78
N GLU A 245 8.11 -14.30 21.96
CA GLU A 245 7.73 -15.63 22.50
C GLU A 245 7.13 -15.53 23.87
N GLU A 246 7.66 -14.62 24.68
CA GLU A 246 7.19 -14.36 26.06
C GLU A 246 5.73 -13.91 26.10
N LEU A 247 5.26 -13.22 25.06
CA LEU A 247 3.86 -12.80 24.96
C LEU A 247 2.94 -13.97 24.65
N LEU A 248 3.40 -14.89 23.80
CA LEU A 248 2.62 -16.05 23.37
C LEU A 248 2.56 -17.15 24.45
N MET A 249 3.50 -17.18 25.40
CA MET A 249 3.50 -18.18 26.47
C MET A 249 2.28 -18.05 27.37
N PRO A 250 1.51 -19.12 27.60
CA PRO A 250 0.44 -19.14 28.59
C PRO A 250 0.96 -18.73 29.98
N SER A 251 0.12 -18.07 30.77
CA SER A 251 0.47 -17.61 32.13
C SER A 251 0.96 -18.73 33.04
N SER A 252 0.55 -19.98 32.78
CA SER A 252 1.03 -21.17 33.48
C SER A 252 2.50 -21.52 33.25
N PHE A 253 3.14 -20.98 32.22
CA PHE A 253 4.55 -21.19 31.91
C PHE A 253 5.45 -19.98 32.22
N ARG A 254 4.87 -18.82 32.57
CA ARG A 254 5.63 -17.60 32.90
C ARG A 254 6.25 -17.59 34.28
N ASN A 255 5.87 -18.52 35.16
CA ASN A 255 6.31 -18.61 36.57
C ASN A 255 7.23 -19.81 36.84
N LYS A 256 8.14 -20.12 35.93
CA LYS A 256 9.24 -21.06 36.20
C LYS A 256 10.59 -20.40 35.96
#